data_9067968343847a98fb7190d82653d791
#
_entry.id   9067968343847a98fb7190d82653d791
#
_cell.length_a   1.000
_cell.length_b   1.000
_cell.length_c   1.000
_cell.angle_alpha   90.00
_cell.angle_beta   90.00
_cell.angle_gamma   90.00
#
_symmetry.space_group_name_H-M   'P 1'
#
loop_
_entity.id
_entity.type
_entity.pdbx_description
1 polymer ?
#
loop_
_entity_poly.entity_id
_entity_poly.type
_entity_poly.pdbx_seq_one_letter_code
_entity_poly.pdbx_strand_id
1 'polypeptide(L)'
;IIYNTLQKDISNSQKEAVEHIYRQLRNADPPDYDTAKGVFEKLFFSDTRYDLGEVGRFRLNKKLGINQEEQSRVLTKDDMIKIIKYLIELINSKADVDDIDHLSNRRVRTVGEQLYSQFGVGLARMARTIRERMNVRDNEVFTPIDLINAKTLSSVINSFFGTNQLSQFMDQTNPLSEVTHKRRLSALGPGGLSRERAGFEVRDVHYTHYGRLCTIETPEGPNIGLISSLCVFAKVNNCLLYTSPSPRDAIPS
;
A
#
# COMPACT_ATOMS: atom_id res chain seq x y z
N ILE A 1 8.78 -27.34 12.13
CA ILE A 1 7.56 -26.70 11.62
C ILE A 1 7.24 -27.24 10.22
N ILE A 2 8.06 -26.98 9.19
CA ILE A 2 7.81 -27.40 7.79
C ILE A 2 7.50 -28.90 7.69
N TYR A 3 8.32 -29.76 8.31
CA TYR A 3 8.12 -31.21 8.30
C TYR A 3 6.72 -31.60 8.80
N ASN A 4 6.30 -31.06 9.94
CA ASN A 4 4.99 -31.36 10.51
C ASN A 4 3.85 -30.80 9.64
N THR A 5 4.07 -29.70 8.94
CA THR A 5 3.09 -29.13 8.00
C THR A 5 2.93 -30.03 6.79
N LEU A 6 4.05 -30.49 6.21
CA LEU A 6 4.05 -31.41 5.07
C LEU A 6 3.43 -32.77 5.40
N GLN A 7 3.61 -33.26 6.65
CA GLN A 7 2.95 -34.50 7.08
C GLN A 7 1.43 -34.37 7.22
N LYS A 8 0.94 -33.16 7.48
CA LYS A 8 -0.50 -32.88 7.60
C LYS A 8 -1.13 -32.45 6.28
N ASP A 9 -0.30 -32.22 5.26
CA ASP A 9 -0.78 -31.85 3.92
C ASP A 9 -1.47 -33.07 3.30
N ILE A 10 -2.67 -32.85 2.81
CA ILE A 10 -3.49 -33.85 2.15
C ILE A 10 -3.20 -33.96 0.64
N SER A 11 -2.43 -33.03 0.09
CA SER A 11 -2.08 -32.98 -1.34
C SER A 11 -0.78 -33.74 -1.59
N ASN A 12 -0.83 -34.74 -2.49
CA ASN A 12 0.32 -35.54 -2.89
C ASN A 12 0.91 -35.10 -4.25
N SER A 13 0.24 -34.22 -4.95
CA SER A 13 0.66 -33.72 -6.26
C SER A 13 0.43 -32.23 -6.41
N GLN A 14 1.19 -31.59 -7.32
CA GLN A 14 0.99 -30.17 -7.65
C GLN A 14 -0.43 -29.89 -8.11
N LYS A 15 -1.05 -30.83 -8.84
CA LYS A 15 -2.42 -30.71 -9.31
C LYS A 15 -3.40 -30.62 -8.15
N GLU A 16 -3.34 -31.58 -7.22
CA GLU A 16 -4.19 -31.60 -6.02
C GLU A 16 -4.00 -30.37 -5.16
N ALA A 17 -2.76 -29.89 -4.99
CA ALA A 17 -2.46 -28.69 -4.23
C ALA A 17 -3.11 -27.44 -4.83
N VAL A 18 -3.04 -27.27 -6.17
CA VAL A 18 -3.66 -26.15 -6.87
C VAL A 18 -5.18 -26.21 -6.80
N GLU A 19 -5.77 -27.40 -6.96
CA GLU A 19 -7.22 -27.60 -6.81
C GLU A 19 -7.68 -27.32 -5.37
N HIS A 20 -6.91 -27.75 -4.38
CA HIS A 20 -7.20 -27.46 -2.97
C HIS A 20 -7.17 -25.95 -2.67
N ILE A 21 -6.14 -25.24 -3.16
CA ILE A 21 -6.05 -23.79 -3.05
C ILE A 21 -7.25 -23.11 -3.72
N TYR A 22 -7.66 -23.58 -4.89
CA TYR A 22 -8.82 -23.05 -5.59
C TYR A 22 -10.10 -23.20 -4.76
N ARG A 23 -10.34 -24.38 -4.15
CA ARG A 23 -11.49 -24.63 -3.26
C ARG A 23 -11.52 -23.66 -2.09
N GLN A 24 -10.36 -23.41 -1.47
CA GLN A 24 -10.25 -22.46 -0.34
C GLN A 24 -10.53 -21.01 -0.79
N LEU A 25 -10.11 -20.62 -1.98
CA LEU A 25 -10.29 -19.26 -2.49
C LEU A 25 -11.70 -18.98 -3.02
N ARG A 26 -12.36 -19.98 -3.58
CA ARG A 26 -13.64 -19.82 -4.29
C ARG A 26 -14.83 -20.48 -3.61
N ASN A 27 -14.59 -21.31 -2.58
CA ASN A 27 -15.60 -22.17 -1.94
C ASN A 27 -16.37 -23.04 -2.96
N ALA A 28 -15.72 -23.46 -4.04
CA ALA A 28 -16.27 -24.26 -5.11
C ALA A 28 -15.19 -25.18 -5.71
N ASP A 29 -15.59 -26.28 -6.30
CA ASP A 29 -14.69 -27.15 -7.03
C ASP A 29 -14.24 -26.51 -8.35
N PRO A 30 -12.97 -26.68 -8.75
CA PRO A 30 -12.51 -26.16 -10.02
C PRO A 30 -13.11 -26.97 -11.18
N PRO A 31 -13.52 -26.31 -12.28
CA PRO A 31 -14.02 -27.02 -13.46
C PRO A 31 -12.92 -27.84 -14.13
N ASP A 32 -11.68 -27.34 -14.11
CA ASP A 32 -10.49 -27.98 -14.66
C ASP A 32 -9.21 -27.46 -13.97
N TYR A 33 -8.11 -28.18 -14.18
CA TYR A 33 -6.80 -27.83 -13.62
C TYR A 33 -6.28 -26.48 -14.13
N ASP A 34 -6.45 -26.19 -15.42
CA ASP A 34 -5.91 -25.00 -16.05
C ASP A 34 -6.62 -23.74 -15.53
N THR A 35 -7.91 -23.81 -15.30
CA THR A 35 -8.67 -22.74 -14.63
C THR A 35 -8.18 -22.52 -13.20
N ALA A 36 -7.99 -23.59 -12.41
CA ALA A 36 -7.47 -23.50 -11.06
C ALA A 36 -6.08 -22.87 -11.02
N LYS A 37 -5.18 -23.33 -11.91
CA LYS A 37 -3.83 -22.80 -12.07
C LYS A 37 -3.84 -21.33 -12.48
N GLY A 38 -4.69 -20.97 -13.44
CA GLY A 38 -4.84 -19.58 -13.89
C GLY A 38 -5.32 -18.65 -12.78
N VAL A 39 -6.22 -19.08 -11.89
CA VAL A 39 -6.66 -18.31 -10.73
C VAL A 39 -5.52 -18.13 -9.73
N PHE A 40 -4.75 -19.19 -9.45
CA PHE A 40 -3.61 -19.16 -8.56
C PHE A 40 -2.51 -18.22 -9.08
N GLU A 41 -2.09 -18.38 -10.32
CA GLU A 41 -1.05 -17.54 -10.94
C GLU A 41 -1.49 -16.07 -11.01
N LYS A 42 -2.73 -15.82 -11.37
CA LYS A 42 -3.28 -14.47 -11.43
C LYS A 42 -3.34 -13.79 -10.06
N LEU A 43 -3.57 -14.54 -8.99
CA LEU A 43 -3.65 -13.98 -7.65
C LEU A 43 -2.27 -13.63 -7.08
N PHE A 44 -1.28 -14.51 -7.25
CA PHE A 44 0.01 -14.40 -6.57
C PHE A 44 1.13 -13.84 -7.43
N PHE A 45 1.07 -14.00 -8.75
CA PHE A 45 2.20 -13.68 -9.64
C PHE A 45 1.85 -12.72 -10.78
N SER A 46 0.64 -12.16 -10.81
CA SER A 46 0.24 -11.23 -11.88
C SER A 46 0.35 -9.78 -11.44
N ASP A 47 0.96 -8.97 -12.27
CA ASP A 47 1.06 -7.51 -12.15
C ASP A 47 -0.29 -6.79 -12.22
N THR A 48 -1.32 -7.46 -12.74
CA THR A 48 -2.69 -6.91 -12.81
C THR A 48 -3.40 -6.85 -11.47
N ARG A 49 -2.91 -7.56 -10.45
CA ARG A 49 -3.55 -7.68 -9.13
C ARG A 49 -2.94 -6.81 -8.07
N TYR A 50 -1.64 -6.67 -8.09
CA TYR A 50 -0.89 -5.85 -7.15
C TYR A 50 0.46 -5.45 -7.74
N ASP A 51 1.04 -4.42 -7.15
CA ASP A 51 2.39 -3.94 -7.47
C ASP A 51 3.08 -3.66 -6.13
N LEU A 52 4.23 -4.27 -5.90
CA LEU A 52 5.05 -4.02 -4.72
C LEU A 52 5.63 -2.59 -4.72
N GLY A 53 5.71 -1.96 -5.89
CA GLY A 53 6.43 -0.73 -6.10
C GLY A 53 7.94 -0.89 -5.94
N GLU A 54 8.69 0.12 -6.30
CA GLU A 54 10.16 0.11 -6.22
C GLU A 54 10.64 0.02 -4.76
N VAL A 55 10.00 0.79 -3.89
CA VAL A 55 10.34 0.83 -2.46
C VAL A 55 10.03 -0.49 -1.77
N GLY A 56 8.88 -1.09 -2.04
CA GLY A 56 8.48 -2.38 -1.48
C GLY A 56 9.42 -3.49 -1.94
N ARG A 57 9.79 -3.53 -3.22
CA ARG A 57 10.76 -4.49 -3.75
C ARG A 57 12.15 -4.32 -3.14
N PHE A 58 12.64 -3.10 -3.07
CA PHE A 58 13.93 -2.80 -2.44
C PHE A 58 13.99 -3.28 -0.98
N ARG A 59 12.92 -3.03 -0.21
CA ARG A 59 12.86 -3.45 1.20
C ARG A 59 12.78 -4.95 1.35
N LEU A 60 12.01 -5.61 0.50
CA LEU A 60 11.92 -7.08 0.46
C LEU A 60 13.32 -7.68 0.19
N ASN A 61 14.00 -7.19 -0.85
CA ASN A 61 15.33 -7.65 -1.21
C ASN A 61 16.33 -7.46 -0.08
N LYS A 62 16.35 -6.27 0.52
CA LYS A 62 17.24 -5.96 1.65
C LYS A 62 16.99 -6.88 2.85
N LYS A 63 15.71 -7.14 3.19
CA LYS A 63 15.34 -7.91 4.36
C LYS A 63 15.61 -9.41 4.20
N LEU A 64 15.34 -9.95 3.02
CA LEU A 64 15.49 -11.37 2.72
C LEU A 64 16.87 -11.74 2.14
N GLY A 65 17.80 -10.77 2.01
CA GLY A 65 19.11 -11.00 1.41
C GLY A 65 19.03 -11.44 -0.06
N ILE A 66 18.05 -10.92 -0.80
CA ILE A 66 17.89 -11.18 -2.23
C ILE A 66 18.79 -10.23 -3.00
N ASN A 67 19.32 -10.68 -4.15
CA ASN A 67 20.12 -9.84 -5.02
C ASN A 67 19.36 -8.56 -5.40
N GLN A 68 19.98 -7.40 -5.27
CA GLN A 68 19.39 -6.10 -5.55
C GLN A 68 19.03 -5.87 -7.04
N GLU A 69 19.58 -6.70 -7.94
CA GLU A 69 19.25 -6.68 -9.36
C GLU A 69 17.84 -7.17 -9.68
N GLU A 70 17.20 -7.90 -8.76
CA GLU A 70 15.82 -8.35 -8.94
C GLU A 70 14.86 -7.16 -8.86
N GLN A 71 14.32 -6.74 -9.99
CA GLN A 71 13.42 -5.59 -10.13
C GLN A 71 11.95 -5.99 -10.37
N SER A 72 11.62 -7.27 -10.25
CA SER A 72 10.26 -7.73 -10.44
C SER A 72 9.30 -7.02 -9.47
N ARG A 73 8.25 -6.42 -9.98
CA ARG A 73 7.21 -5.73 -9.18
C ARG A 73 6.20 -6.68 -8.56
N VAL A 74 6.28 -7.96 -8.89
CA VAL A 74 5.46 -9.04 -8.31
C VAL A 74 6.35 -10.03 -7.59
N LEU A 75 5.76 -10.81 -6.68
CA LEU A 75 6.47 -11.87 -5.99
C LEU A 75 6.86 -12.99 -6.96
N THR A 76 8.03 -13.56 -6.73
CA THR A 76 8.48 -14.78 -7.38
C THR A 76 8.30 -15.99 -6.45
N LYS A 77 8.40 -17.20 -7.00
CA LYS A 77 8.36 -18.43 -6.17
C LYS A 77 9.50 -18.46 -5.16
N ASP A 78 10.68 -17.99 -5.55
CA ASP A 78 11.85 -17.92 -4.67
C ASP A 78 11.65 -16.92 -3.54
N ASP A 79 10.99 -15.79 -3.81
CA ASP A 79 10.61 -14.84 -2.77
C ASP A 79 9.71 -15.48 -1.73
N MET A 80 8.71 -16.24 -2.14
CA MET A 80 7.79 -16.91 -1.21
C MET A 80 8.53 -17.91 -0.32
N ILE A 81 9.46 -18.68 -0.87
CA ILE A 81 10.28 -19.62 -0.10
C ILE A 81 11.14 -18.88 0.92
N LYS A 82 11.77 -17.76 0.53
CA LYS A 82 12.59 -16.95 1.42
C LYS A 82 11.74 -16.27 2.51
N ILE A 83 10.54 -15.81 2.19
CA ILE A 83 9.60 -15.25 3.16
C ILE A 83 9.22 -16.31 4.20
N ILE A 84 8.87 -17.52 3.78
CA ILE A 84 8.53 -18.62 4.69
C ILE A 84 9.73 -18.97 5.58
N LYS A 85 10.93 -19.05 5.01
CA LYS A 85 12.17 -19.29 5.78
C LYS A 85 12.36 -18.21 6.85
N TYR A 86 12.24 -16.93 6.47
CA TYR A 86 12.37 -15.82 7.40
C TYR A 86 11.32 -15.84 8.51
N LEU A 87 10.06 -16.17 8.19
CA LEU A 87 9.00 -16.33 9.20
C LEU A 87 9.32 -17.45 10.22
N ILE A 88 9.91 -18.55 9.75
CA ILE A 88 10.32 -19.64 10.64
C ILE A 88 11.52 -19.23 11.52
N GLU A 89 12.43 -18.43 10.99
CA GLU A 89 13.55 -17.84 11.76
C GLU A 89 13.02 -16.91 12.85
N LEU A 90 12.00 -16.09 12.58
CA LEU A 90 11.31 -15.27 13.58
C LEU A 90 10.64 -16.11 14.67
N ILE A 91 9.90 -17.17 14.31
CA ILE A 91 9.26 -18.07 15.27
C ILE A 91 10.29 -18.74 16.19
N ASN A 92 11.45 -19.06 15.66
CA ASN A 92 12.54 -19.69 16.43
C ASN A 92 13.43 -18.67 17.15
N SER A 93 13.06 -17.39 17.20
CA SER A 93 13.83 -16.29 17.81
C SER A 93 15.26 -16.16 17.26
N LYS A 94 15.46 -16.49 15.98
CA LYS A 94 16.73 -16.31 15.27
C LYS A 94 16.80 -14.99 14.49
N ALA A 95 15.69 -14.28 14.38
CA ALA A 95 15.58 -12.99 13.76
C ALA A 95 14.72 -12.08 14.64
N ASP A 96 14.95 -10.77 14.54
CA ASP A 96 14.22 -9.78 15.31
C ASP A 96 12.96 -9.31 14.55
N VAL A 97 11.90 -9.05 15.33
CA VAL A 97 10.67 -8.46 14.84
C VAL A 97 10.92 -6.98 14.51
N ASP A 98 10.37 -6.50 13.40
CA ASP A 98 10.48 -5.09 13.04
C ASP A 98 9.68 -4.22 14.00
N ASP A 99 10.26 -3.07 14.35
CA ASP A 99 9.56 -2.00 15.00
C ASP A 99 8.61 -1.33 13.99
N ILE A 100 7.30 -1.54 14.17
CA ILE A 100 6.26 -1.03 13.25
C ILE A 100 6.06 0.48 13.36
N ASP A 101 6.42 1.09 14.48
CA ASP A 101 6.28 2.54 14.72
C ASP A 101 7.49 3.35 14.27
N HIS A 102 8.58 2.68 13.98
CA HIS A 102 9.76 3.29 13.40
C HIS A 102 9.41 3.94 12.05
N LEU A 103 9.75 5.22 11.85
CA LEU A 103 9.40 5.96 10.63
C LEU A 103 9.99 5.36 9.34
N SER A 104 10.98 4.48 9.43
CA SER A 104 11.39 3.68 8.28
C SER A 104 10.35 2.65 7.85
N ASN A 105 9.47 2.21 8.73
CA ASN A 105 8.41 1.23 8.47
C ASN A 105 7.04 1.90 8.26
N ARG A 106 6.92 3.16 8.65
CA ARG A 106 5.69 3.96 8.61
C ARG A 106 5.84 5.05 7.55
N ARG A 107 5.34 4.77 6.35
CA ARG A 107 5.49 5.65 5.20
C ARG A 107 4.38 6.71 5.14
N VAL A 108 4.72 7.90 4.66
CA VAL A 108 3.75 8.95 4.37
C VAL A 108 3.25 8.79 2.93
N ARG A 109 1.93 8.75 2.78
CA ARG A 109 1.26 8.80 1.47
C ARG A 109 0.89 10.24 1.14
N THR A 110 1.47 10.77 0.10
CA THR A 110 1.18 12.14 -0.38
C THR A 110 -0.18 12.22 -1.07
N VAL A 111 -0.72 13.43 -1.20
CA VAL A 111 -1.96 13.67 -1.96
C VAL A 111 -1.83 13.21 -3.41
N GLY A 112 -0.67 13.43 -4.03
CA GLY A 112 -0.40 12.99 -5.40
C GLY A 112 -0.52 11.47 -5.57
N GLU A 113 0.02 10.69 -4.64
CA GLU A 113 -0.10 9.24 -4.66
C GLU A 113 -1.55 8.77 -4.49
N GLN A 114 -2.30 9.42 -3.61
CA GLN A 114 -3.71 9.11 -3.39
C GLN A 114 -4.55 9.43 -4.62
N LEU A 115 -4.30 10.58 -5.25
CA LEU A 115 -4.95 10.97 -6.51
C LEU A 115 -4.60 10.02 -7.64
N TYR A 116 -3.34 9.62 -7.77
CA TYR A 116 -2.91 8.62 -8.75
C TYR A 116 -3.70 7.31 -8.61
N SER A 117 -3.86 6.83 -7.38
CA SER A 117 -4.65 5.63 -7.12
C SER A 117 -6.12 5.78 -7.56
N GLN A 118 -6.74 6.92 -7.26
CA GLN A 118 -8.12 7.21 -7.66
C GLN A 118 -8.26 7.38 -9.19
N PHE A 119 -7.29 8.02 -9.81
CA PHE A 119 -7.23 8.15 -11.26
C PHE A 119 -7.18 6.78 -11.94
N GLY A 120 -6.34 5.87 -11.43
CA GLY A 120 -6.28 4.48 -11.88
C GLY A 120 -7.62 3.75 -11.77
N VAL A 121 -8.34 3.93 -10.67
CA VAL A 121 -9.72 3.38 -10.51
C VAL A 121 -10.67 3.97 -11.56
N GLY A 122 -10.60 5.26 -11.82
CA GLY A 122 -11.39 5.93 -12.86
C GLY A 122 -11.13 5.38 -14.25
N LEU A 123 -9.86 5.20 -14.60
CA LEU A 123 -9.44 4.62 -15.88
C LEU A 123 -9.88 3.15 -16.02
N ALA A 124 -9.76 2.36 -14.97
CA ALA A 124 -10.21 0.97 -14.99
C ALA A 124 -11.72 0.84 -15.21
N ARG A 125 -12.53 1.71 -14.57
CA ARG A 125 -13.98 1.79 -14.81
C ARG A 125 -14.29 2.20 -16.25
N MET A 126 -13.59 3.20 -16.77
CA MET A 126 -13.76 3.66 -18.14
C MET A 126 -13.40 2.56 -19.16
N ALA A 127 -12.28 1.86 -18.96
CA ALA A 127 -11.85 0.75 -19.80
C ALA A 127 -12.86 -0.42 -19.79
N ARG A 128 -13.48 -0.68 -18.63
CA ARG A 128 -14.56 -1.67 -18.53
C ARG A 128 -15.78 -1.26 -19.36
N THR A 129 -16.23 -0.02 -19.21
CA THR A 129 -17.38 0.50 -19.97
C THR A 129 -17.13 0.50 -21.47
N ILE A 130 -15.92 0.82 -21.90
CA ILE A 130 -15.52 0.75 -23.31
C ILE A 130 -15.66 -0.69 -23.84
N ARG A 131 -15.11 -1.66 -23.12
CA ARG A 131 -15.22 -3.09 -23.49
C ARG A 131 -16.68 -3.56 -23.57
N GLU A 132 -17.50 -3.19 -22.60
CA GLU A 132 -18.92 -3.51 -22.59
C GLU A 132 -19.65 -2.90 -23.82
N ARG A 133 -19.37 -1.64 -24.16
CA ARG A 133 -19.94 -1.00 -25.35
C ARG A 133 -19.48 -1.64 -26.65
N MET A 134 -18.20 -2.02 -26.75
CA MET A 134 -17.68 -2.71 -27.92
C MET A 134 -18.33 -4.10 -28.12
N ASN A 135 -18.57 -4.83 -27.03
CA ASN A 135 -19.19 -6.16 -27.10
C ASN A 135 -20.68 -6.15 -27.47
N VAL A 136 -21.38 -5.05 -27.17
CA VAL A 136 -22.83 -4.93 -27.46
C VAL A 136 -23.11 -4.51 -28.90
N ARG A 137 -22.16 -3.85 -29.54
CA ARG A 137 -22.34 -3.27 -30.89
C ARG A 137 -21.50 -4.01 -31.93
N ASP A 138 -22.00 -5.14 -32.38
CA ASP A 138 -21.20 -6.07 -33.21
C ASP A 138 -20.89 -5.62 -34.66
N ASN A 139 -21.52 -4.57 -35.21
CA ASN A 139 -21.35 -4.21 -36.63
C ASN A 139 -21.38 -2.70 -36.94
N GLU A 140 -21.18 -1.83 -35.98
CA GLU A 140 -21.18 -0.39 -36.20
C GLU A 140 -19.75 0.18 -36.26
N VAL A 141 -19.53 1.13 -37.16
CA VAL A 141 -18.29 1.93 -37.16
C VAL A 141 -18.39 2.94 -36.03
N PHE A 142 -17.61 2.75 -34.96
CA PHE A 142 -17.58 3.71 -33.84
C PHE A 142 -16.39 4.65 -33.92
N THR A 143 -16.59 5.84 -33.41
CA THR A 143 -15.50 6.77 -33.13
C THR A 143 -15.06 6.65 -31.66
N PRO A 144 -13.84 7.02 -31.30
CA PRO A 144 -13.40 7.04 -29.90
C PRO A 144 -14.31 7.87 -28.99
N ILE A 145 -14.95 8.90 -29.52
CA ILE A 145 -15.87 9.78 -28.79
C ILE A 145 -17.13 9.02 -28.34
N ASP A 146 -17.62 8.08 -29.12
CA ASP A 146 -18.82 7.28 -28.80
C ASP A 146 -18.54 6.27 -27.69
N LEU A 147 -17.30 5.83 -27.57
CA LEU A 147 -16.84 4.84 -26.59
C LEU A 147 -16.45 5.47 -25.26
N ILE A 148 -15.78 6.62 -25.30
CA ILE A 148 -15.19 7.25 -24.12
C ILE A 148 -16.23 8.12 -23.39
N ASN A 149 -16.37 7.89 -22.08
CA ASN A 149 -17.18 8.73 -21.20
C ASN A 149 -16.29 9.42 -20.16
N ALA A 150 -15.91 10.66 -20.41
CA ALA A 150 -15.08 11.46 -19.50
C ALA A 150 -15.74 11.69 -18.12
N LYS A 151 -17.08 11.65 -18.02
CA LYS A 151 -17.79 11.81 -16.75
C LYS A 151 -17.42 10.72 -15.73
N THR A 152 -17.06 9.51 -16.19
CA THR A 152 -16.62 8.43 -15.32
C THR A 152 -15.37 8.80 -14.54
N LEU A 153 -14.40 9.42 -15.19
CA LEU A 153 -13.16 9.89 -14.55
C LEU A 153 -13.41 11.11 -13.66
N SER A 154 -14.12 12.12 -14.19
CA SER A 154 -14.44 13.33 -13.42
C SER A 154 -15.21 13.03 -12.14
N SER A 155 -16.15 12.06 -12.17
CA SER A 155 -16.93 11.69 -11.00
C SER A 155 -16.06 11.07 -9.89
N VAL A 156 -15.06 10.28 -10.25
CA VAL A 156 -14.14 9.68 -9.26
C VAL A 156 -13.28 10.75 -8.59
N ILE A 157 -12.77 11.70 -9.37
CA ILE A 157 -11.95 12.80 -8.83
C ILE A 157 -12.80 13.73 -7.96
N ASN A 158 -14.00 14.10 -8.41
CA ASN A 158 -14.91 14.93 -7.63
C ASN A 158 -15.33 14.23 -6.32
N SER A 159 -15.58 12.92 -6.37
CA SER A 159 -15.87 12.12 -5.18
C SER A 159 -14.70 12.10 -4.20
N PHE A 160 -13.46 12.01 -4.69
CA PHE A 160 -12.28 12.07 -3.83
C PHE A 160 -12.23 13.40 -3.05
N PHE A 161 -12.34 14.53 -3.72
CA PHE A 161 -12.31 15.84 -3.05
C PHE A 161 -13.56 16.12 -2.21
N GLY A 162 -14.71 15.56 -2.53
CA GLY A 162 -15.96 15.81 -1.83
C GLY A 162 -16.21 14.89 -0.63
N THR A 163 -15.72 13.66 -0.64
CA THR A 163 -16.08 12.64 0.35
C THR A 163 -14.91 11.98 1.07
N ASN A 164 -13.66 12.22 0.62
CA ASN A 164 -12.51 11.64 1.30
C ASN A 164 -12.30 12.28 2.68
N GLN A 165 -12.06 11.48 3.70
CA GLN A 165 -11.84 11.94 5.07
C GLN A 165 -10.65 12.90 5.20
N LEU A 166 -9.65 12.78 4.32
CA LEU A 166 -8.45 13.62 4.32
C LEU A 166 -8.63 14.91 3.50
N SER A 167 -9.70 15.01 2.71
CA SER A 167 -10.08 16.24 2.03
C SER A 167 -10.94 17.07 2.98
N GLN A 168 -10.35 18.12 3.53
CA GLN A 168 -10.94 18.95 4.58
C GLN A 168 -11.05 20.40 4.11
N PHE A 169 -11.98 21.13 4.72
CA PHE A 169 -12.03 22.58 4.57
C PHE A 169 -10.76 23.20 5.14
N MET A 170 -10.08 24.03 4.35
CA MET A 170 -8.79 24.59 4.72
C MET A 170 -8.94 25.67 5.80
N ASP A 171 -8.13 25.61 6.83
CA ASP A 171 -7.99 26.69 7.77
C ASP A 171 -7.21 27.85 7.13
N GLN A 172 -7.87 28.99 7.01
CA GLN A 172 -7.35 30.21 6.34
C GLN A 172 -7.46 31.45 7.24
N THR A 173 -7.47 31.27 8.54
CA THR A 173 -7.53 32.40 9.49
C THR A 173 -6.37 33.36 9.29
N ASN A 174 -5.19 32.83 9.00
CA ASN A 174 -3.98 33.57 8.64
C ASN A 174 -3.08 32.68 7.75
N PRO A 175 -2.07 33.28 7.06
CA PRO A 175 -1.17 32.50 6.20
C PRO A 175 -0.45 31.35 6.90
N LEU A 176 -0.11 31.49 8.18
CA LEU A 176 0.58 30.45 8.94
C LEU A 176 -0.35 29.27 9.22
N SER A 177 -1.62 29.49 9.55
CA SER A 177 -2.58 28.40 9.77
C SER A 177 -2.83 27.60 8.49
N GLU A 178 -2.86 28.26 7.34
CA GLU A 178 -2.95 27.61 6.03
C GLU A 178 -1.75 26.68 5.78
N VAL A 179 -0.52 27.16 5.97
CA VAL A 179 0.69 26.37 5.80
C VAL A 179 0.71 25.19 6.77
N THR A 180 0.36 25.43 8.03
CA THR A 180 0.30 24.36 9.05
C THR A 180 -0.71 23.30 8.69
N HIS A 181 -1.89 23.68 8.21
CA HIS A 181 -2.90 22.72 7.78
C HIS A 181 -2.43 21.85 6.59
N LYS A 182 -1.75 22.45 5.61
CA LYS A 182 -1.17 21.73 4.47
C LYS A 182 -0.04 20.76 4.85
N ARG A 183 0.63 21.01 5.97
CA ARG A 183 1.74 20.18 6.49
C ARG A 183 1.30 19.16 7.54
N ARG A 184 -0.01 19.01 7.76
CA ARG A 184 -0.57 18.06 8.72
C ARG A 184 -0.52 16.65 8.18
N LEU A 185 -0.21 15.70 9.05
CA LEU A 185 -0.21 14.26 8.78
C LEU A 185 -1.33 13.60 9.58
N SER A 186 -2.01 12.64 8.97
CA SER A 186 -3.05 11.84 9.60
C SER A 186 -2.72 10.36 9.50
N ALA A 187 -2.83 9.63 10.60
CA ALA A 187 -2.78 8.17 10.60
C ALA A 187 -4.12 7.54 10.20
N LEU A 188 -5.17 8.35 10.10
CA LEU A 188 -6.53 7.94 9.74
C LEU A 188 -6.74 7.96 8.23
N GLY A 189 -7.87 7.41 7.80
CA GLY A 189 -8.30 7.46 6.42
C GLY A 189 -8.07 6.17 5.65
N PRO A 190 -8.31 6.17 4.34
CA PRO A 190 -8.18 4.98 3.50
C PRO A 190 -6.75 4.43 3.49
N GLY A 191 -6.57 3.16 3.89
CA GLY A 191 -5.27 2.52 4.03
C GLY A 191 -4.53 2.86 5.33
N GLY A 192 -5.13 3.64 6.23
CA GLY A 192 -4.63 3.96 7.55
C GLY A 192 -5.34 3.19 8.67
N LEU A 193 -5.22 3.72 9.88
CA LEU A 193 -5.82 3.15 11.08
C LEU A 193 -7.25 3.67 11.32
N SER A 194 -8.06 2.90 12.03
CA SER A 194 -9.28 3.42 12.65
C SER A 194 -8.98 3.85 14.08
N ARG A 195 -9.72 4.85 14.58
CA ARG A 195 -9.55 5.37 15.94
C ARG A 195 -9.63 4.29 17.01
N GLU A 196 -10.52 3.33 16.82
CA GLU A 196 -10.79 2.23 17.76
C GLU A 196 -9.68 1.19 17.78
N ARG A 197 -8.99 0.98 16.65
CA ARG A 197 -7.90 0.00 16.50
C ARG A 197 -6.53 0.58 16.83
N ALA A 198 -6.42 1.90 16.96
CA ALA A 198 -5.16 2.55 17.30
C ALA A 198 -4.89 2.43 18.80
N GLY A 199 -3.96 1.56 19.17
CA GLY A 199 -3.46 1.41 20.54
C GLY A 199 -2.60 2.59 21.01
N PHE A 200 -2.10 2.52 22.24
CA PHE A 200 -1.25 3.56 22.81
C PHE A 200 0.08 3.70 22.07
N GLU A 201 0.68 2.59 21.65
CA GLU A 201 2.00 2.59 20.99
C GLU A 201 2.03 3.45 19.73
N VAL A 202 0.96 3.38 18.91
CA VAL A 202 0.85 4.19 17.68
C VAL A 202 0.63 5.67 17.97
N ARG A 203 0.10 6.02 19.16
CA ARG A 203 -0.21 7.38 19.58
C ARG A 203 0.97 8.06 20.29
N ASP A 204 1.90 7.25 20.77
CA ASP A 204 3.08 7.73 21.48
C ASP A 204 4.11 8.35 20.55
N VAL A 205 5.02 9.08 21.15
CA VAL A 205 6.18 9.66 20.48
C VAL A 205 7.27 8.61 20.36
N HIS A 206 7.67 8.32 19.13
CA HIS A 206 8.79 7.44 18.85
C HIS A 206 10.10 8.22 18.70
N TYR A 207 11.24 7.64 19.05
CA TYR A 207 12.56 8.31 18.90
C TYR A 207 12.84 8.81 17.49
N THR A 208 12.35 8.10 16.47
CA THR A 208 12.51 8.50 15.05
C THR A 208 11.70 9.73 14.67
N HIS A 209 10.80 10.21 15.51
CA HIS A 209 10.06 11.46 15.28
C HIS A 209 10.97 12.69 15.41
N TYR A 210 12.11 12.57 16.08
CA TYR A 210 13.03 13.69 16.29
C TYR A 210 13.39 14.37 14.96
N GLY A 211 13.17 15.67 14.90
CA GLY A 211 13.40 16.50 13.71
C GLY A 211 12.44 16.28 12.53
N ARG A 212 11.50 15.32 12.61
CA ARG A 212 10.58 14.96 11.53
C ARG A 212 9.13 15.27 11.84
N LEU A 213 8.65 14.85 12.99
CA LEU A 213 7.29 15.09 13.46
C LEU A 213 7.34 15.90 14.74
N CYS A 214 6.44 16.89 14.85
CA CYS A 214 6.29 17.64 16.08
C CYS A 214 5.75 16.72 17.17
N THR A 215 6.42 16.71 18.33
CA THR A 215 6.06 15.84 19.45
C THR A 215 4.96 16.43 20.35
N ILE A 216 4.58 17.68 20.12
CA ILE A 216 3.66 18.44 20.98
C ILE A 216 2.36 18.75 20.24
N GLU A 217 2.44 19.09 18.95
CA GLU A 217 1.26 19.50 18.18
C GLU A 217 0.42 18.28 17.76
N THR A 218 -0.58 17.98 18.58
CA THR A 218 -1.57 16.93 18.36
C THR A 218 -2.91 17.36 18.96
N PRO A 219 -4.06 16.95 18.38
CA PRO A 219 -5.36 17.21 18.99
C PRO A 219 -5.51 16.53 20.34
N GLU A 220 -6.39 17.06 21.17
CA GLU A 220 -6.90 16.37 22.37
C GLU A 220 -8.04 15.40 22.02
N GLY A 221 -8.27 14.42 22.89
CA GLY A 221 -9.36 13.46 22.76
C GLY A 221 -9.06 12.26 21.87
N PRO A 222 -10.05 11.73 21.11
CA PRO A 222 -9.92 10.44 20.42
C PRO A 222 -8.88 10.44 19.28
N ASN A 223 -8.45 11.60 18.81
CA ASN A 223 -7.47 11.75 17.74
C ASN A 223 -6.03 12.00 18.24
N ILE A 224 -5.81 11.98 19.55
CA ILE A 224 -4.49 12.22 20.13
C ILE A 224 -3.45 11.27 19.53
N GLY A 225 -2.30 11.79 19.12
CA GLY A 225 -1.22 11.02 18.50
C GLY A 225 -1.49 10.52 17.08
N LEU A 226 -2.74 10.57 16.58
CA LEU A 226 -3.09 10.14 15.23
C LEU A 226 -3.04 11.26 14.20
N ILE A 227 -3.11 12.50 14.65
CA ILE A 227 -2.93 13.70 13.84
C ILE A 227 -1.69 14.40 14.34
N SER A 228 -0.75 14.64 13.45
CA SER A 228 0.56 15.25 13.76
C SER A 228 0.90 16.30 12.71
N SER A 229 1.90 17.12 13.01
CA SER A 229 2.43 18.11 12.07
C SER A 229 3.89 17.82 11.76
N LEU A 230 4.31 18.13 10.54
CA LEU A 230 5.72 18.07 10.15
C LEU A 230 6.52 19.16 10.89
N CYS A 231 7.72 18.82 11.36
CA CYS A 231 8.69 19.80 11.81
C CYS A 231 9.04 20.79 10.69
N VAL A 232 9.51 21.99 11.05
CA VAL A 232 9.74 23.10 10.12
C VAL A 232 10.59 22.70 8.91
N PHE A 233 11.72 22.02 9.16
CA PHE A 233 12.66 21.61 8.13
C PHE A 233 12.42 20.19 7.57
N ALA A 234 11.39 19.50 8.07
CA ALA A 234 11.07 18.17 7.58
C ALA A 234 10.49 18.22 6.16
N LYS A 235 10.92 17.28 5.34
CA LYS A 235 10.43 17.06 3.98
C LYS A 235 10.05 15.61 3.79
N VAL A 236 9.20 15.36 2.80
CA VAL A 236 8.79 14.02 2.39
C VAL A 236 9.49 13.69 1.06
N ASN A 237 10.19 12.56 1.02
CA ASN A 237 10.67 11.98 -0.23
C ASN A 237 9.78 10.78 -0.63
N ASN A 238 10.11 10.12 -1.73
CA ASN A 238 9.32 8.97 -2.22
C ASN A 238 9.33 7.76 -1.26
N CYS A 239 10.30 7.68 -0.35
CA CYS A 239 10.45 6.57 0.59
C CYS A 239 10.06 6.92 2.02
N LEU A 240 10.56 8.06 2.55
CA LEU A 240 10.59 8.33 4.00
C LEU A 240 10.45 9.82 4.30
N LEU A 241 10.12 10.12 5.55
CA LEU A 241 10.32 11.45 6.11
C LEU A 241 11.81 11.69 6.37
N TYR A 242 12.32 12.83 5.96
CA TYR A 242 13.67 13.27 6.27
C TYR A 242 13.70 14.76 6.70
N THR A 243 14.74 15.14 7.40
CA THR A 243 15.04 16.55 7.70
C THR A 243 16.05 17.08 6.70
N SER A 244 15.92 18.33 6.30
CA SER A 244 17.04 19.02 5.62
C SER A 244 18.19 19.13 6.61
N PRO A 245 19.45 18.86 6.21
CA PRO A 245 20.60 19.03 7.08
C PRO A 245 20.63 20.47 7.62
N SER A 246 20.84 20.60 8.92
CA SER A 246 21.07 21.89 9.54
C SER A 246 22.41 22.46 9.04
N PRO A 247 22.60 23.78 8.98
CA PRO A 247 23.91 24.36 8.73
C PRO A 247 25.00 23.89 9.71
N ARG A 248 24.61 23.41 10.90
CA ARG A 248 25.53 22.80 11.87
C ARG A 248 25.95 21.38 11.51
N ASP A 249 25.12 20.66 10.76
CA ASP A 249 25.43 19.28 10.31
C ASP A 249 26.30 19.26 9.05
N ALA A 250 26.53 20.42 8.44
CA ALA A 250 27.36 20.61 7.27
C ALA A 250 28.84 20.87 7.59
N ILE A 251 29.24 20.84 8.87
CA ILE A 251 30.64 20.96 9.27
C ILE A 251 31.30 19.58 9.11
N PRO A 252 32.21 19.39 8.15
CA PRO A 252 32.94 18.13 8.05
C PRO A 252 33.79 17.97 9.31
N SER A 253 33.62 16.84 9.96
CA SER A 253 34.49 16.37 11.05
C SER A 253 35.92 16.10 10.55
#